data_6a20e5da53cde2c11f5c33986ea0a68e
#
_entry.id   6a20e5da53cde2c11f5c33986ea0a68e
#
_cell.length_a   1.000
_cell.length_b   1.000
_cell.length_c   1.000
_cell.angle_alpha   90.00
_cell.angle_beta   90.00
_cell.angle_gamma   90.00
#
_symmetry.space_group_name_H-M   'P 1'
#
loop_
_entity.id
_entity.type
_entity.pdbx_description
1 polymer ?
#
loop_
_entity_poly.entity_id
_entity_poly.type
_entity_poly.pdbx_seq_one_letter_code
_entity_poly.pdbx_strand_id
1 'polypeptide(L)'
;MHRSMARLRHNRRALPLFIVAFLGVWVGFQIATGAPPSAPLPPEPVTVNEPTDAVDPIRVAVTPIASAVEWTGKRPTGVVIDIWNEIAGRIGVATDFVLEPTFVRLLEVLPAGQADVSLGPLAITAEREQMLDFTHAIFNSGMRIAVRNRDDSGFLTAVKSFLSWRLLELLGCVMALAFFTGHVLWWCERRENPNSFPRHYLRGVGEAMWWISCTIVTGGCDNKHVGSAMGRTIAFGWMVGGIVLLASFTSVLTATMTAERVVGTIHGPRDLAGRTVGCQQAALSAKTARQRGALVEEFPTVKEALDALALGMVEAVVGENQSLMVLVNQPNRVGMRLVGPIFETFDYGFGVPTGSPLRKRLNRAILQIREDGTLDRIKSEWLGQHD
;
A
#
# COMPACT_ATOMS: atom_id res chain seq x y z
N MET A 1 -27.08 -47.44 -29.66
CA MET A 1 -28.50 -47.52 -29.27
C MET A 1 -28.89 -46.21 -28.58
N HIS A 2 -29.64 -45.47 -29.30
CA HIS A 2 -30.86 -44.68 -29.03
C HIS A 2 -30.74 -43.64 -27.93
N ARG A 3 -30.73 -42.36 -28.39
CA ARG A 3 -31.85 -41.38 -28.44
C ARG A 3 -32.23 -40.85 -27.06
N SER A 4 -32.30 -39.53 -26.81
CA SER A 4 -33.27 -38.63 -27.42
C SER A 4 -32.90 -37.15 -27.12
N MET A 5 -33.07 -36.36 -28.15
CA MET A 5 -33.20 -34.89 -28.13
C MET A 5 -34.51 -34.49 -27.43
N ALA A 6 -34.55 -33.34 -26.79
CA ALA A 6 -35.74 -32.52 -26.73
C ALA A 6 -35.39 -31.03 -26.71
N ARG A 7 -35.79 -30.34 -27.76
CA ARG A 7 -35.90 -28.90 -27.98
C ARG A 7 -37.14 -28.37 -27.24
N LEU A 8 -37.13 -27.11 -26.89
CA LEU A 8 -38.28 -26.17 -26.83
C LEU A 8 -37.69 -24.78 -26.79
N ARG A 9 -37.69 -24.01 -27.87
CA ARG A 9 -38.71 -23.15 -28.51
C ARG A 9 -39.22 -22.02 -27.59
N HIS A 10 -38.73 -20.81 -27.91
CA HIS A 10 -39.49 -19.62 -28.32
C HIS A 10 -40.70 -19.21 -27.48
N ASN A 11 -40.65 -18.02 -26.92
CA ASN A 11 -41.86 -17.18 -26.93
C ASN A 11 -41.47 -15.67 -27.05
N ARG A 12 -41.82 -15.13 -28.21
CA ARG A 12 -41.96 -13.71 -28.50
C ARG A 12 -43.41 -13.31 -28.21
N ARG A 13 -43.60 -12.21 -27.49
CA ARG A 13 -44.83 -11.39 -27.53
C ARG A 13 -44.36 -9.97 -27.20
N ALA A 14 -44.24 -9.04 -28.18
CA ALA A 14 -45.32 -8.27 -28.82
C ALA A 14 -45.83 -7.12 -27.96
N LEU A 15 -45.48 -5.91 -28.46
CA LEU A 15 -46.00 -4.57 -28.08
C LEU A 15 -47.55 -4.54 -28.15
N PRO A 16 -48.13 -3.50 -27.51
CA PRO A 16 -48.93 -2.62 -28.35
C PRO A 16 -48.62 -1.10 -28.15
N LEU A 17 -48.69 -0.45 -29.32
CA LEU A 17 -48.88 0.99 -29.52
C LEU A 17 -50.11 1.50 -28.76
N PHE A 18 -50.00 2.69 -28.16
CA PHE A 18 -51.14 3.59 -27.97
C PHE A 18 -50.85 4.92 -28.62
N ILE A 19 -51.52 5.11 -29.79
CA ILE A 19 -51.76 6.37 -30.46
C ILE A 19 -52.96 6.99 -29.76
N VAL A 20 -52.83 8.21 -29.25
CA VAL A 20 -53.98 9.07 -28.97
C VAL A 20 -53.74 10.41 -29.63
N ALA A 21 -54.50 10.61 -30.66
CA ALA A 21 -54.70 11.88 -31.35
C ALA A 21 -55.55 12.80 -30.46
N PHE A 22 -55.15 14.04 -30.34
CA PHE A 22 -56.05 15.11 -29.94
C PHE A 22 -56.03 16.23 -30.98
N LEU A 23 -57.21 16.39 -31.59
CA LEU A 23 -57.58 17.42 -32.54
C LEU A 23 -57.71 18.81 -31.87
N GLY A 24 -57.21 19.73 -32.51
CA GLY A 24 -57.60 21.05 -32.89
C GLY A 24 -58.42 21.94 -31.93
N VAL A 25 -57.88 23.11 -31.66
CA VAL A 25 -58.67 24.35 -31.61
C VAL A 25 -57.93 25.42 -32.35
N TRP A 26 -58.48 25.78 -33.46
CA TRP A 26 -58.08 26.92 -34.31
C TRP A 26 -58.82 28.16 -33.77
N VAL A 27 -58.09 29.14 -33.23
CA VAL A 27 -58.64 30.47 -32.97
C VAL A 27 -57.77 31.45 -33.74
N GLY A 28 -58.36 32.00 -34.77
CA GLY A 28 -57.76 33.04 -35.55
C GLY A 28 -57.63 34.37 -34.74
N PHE A 29 -56.48 34.94 -34.81
CA PHE A 29 -56.31 36.35 -34.40
C PHE A 29 -55.71 37.15 -35.58
N GLN A 30 -56.40 38.26 -35.91
CA GLN A 30 -56.15 39.10 -37.05
C GLN A 30 -54.78 39.75 -37.02
N ILE A 31 -54.21 39.80 -38.17
CA ILE A 31 -52.94 40.46 -38.48
C ILE A 31 -53.16 41.98 -38.43
N ALA A 32 -52.54 42.67 -37.47
CA ALA A 32 -52.28 44.09 -37.49
C ALA A 32 -50.89 44.30 -38.13
N THR A 33 -50.88 44.85 -39.34
CA THR A 33 -49.64 45.22 -40.04
C THR A 33 -49.04 46.43 -39.35
N GLY A 34 -48.13 46.22 -38.41
CA GLY A 34 -47.21 47.25 -37.94
C GLY A 34 -45.88 47.06 -38.63
N ALA A 35 -45.29 48.12 -39.15
CA ALA A 35 -43.97 48.10 -39.73
C ALA A 35 -42.90 47.56 -38.74
N PRO A 36 -41.92 46.85 -39.25
CA PRO A 36 -40.88 46.29 -38.36
C PRO A 36 -40.07 47.41 -37.73
N PRO A 37 -39.77 47.38 -36.42
CA PRO A 37 -38.84 48.33 -35.84
C PRO A 37 -37.47 48.15 -36.53
N SER A 38 -36.82 49.24 -36.84
CA SER A 38 -35.46 49.29 -37.37
C SER A 38 -34.52 48.47 -36.46
N ALA A 39 -33.79 47.52 -37.07
CA ALA A 39 -32.76 46.75 -36.40
C ALA A 39 -31.78 47.68 -35.66
N PRO A 40 -31.39 47.36 -34.41
CA PRO A 40 -30.34 48.13 -33.76
C PRO A 40 -29.06 48.00 -34.58
N LEU A 41 -28.39 49.15 -34.82
CA LEU A 41 -27.08 49.21 -35.42
C LEU A 41 -26.13 48.24 -34.69
N PRO A 42 -25.27 47.48 -35.40
CA PRO A 42 -24.26 46.68 -34.77
C PRO A 42 -23.43 47.59 -33.86
N PRO A 43 -23.10 47.12 -32.63
CA PRO A 43 -22.22 47.90 -31.78
C PRO A 43 -20.92 48.18 -32.51
N GLU A 44 -20.47 49.41 -32.46
CA GLU A 44 -19.14 49.79 -32.95
C GLU A 44 -18.12 48.82 -32.38
N PRO A 45 -17.11 48.38 -33.15
CA PRO A 45 -16.06 47.54 -32.64
C PRO A 45 -15.43 48.29 -31.46
N VAL A 46 -15.70 47.80 -30.26
CA VAL A 46 -14.94 48.18 -29.06
C VAL A 46 -13.50 47.83 -29.40
N THR A 47 -12.71 48.82 -29.71
CA THR A 47 -11.26 48.69 -29.72
C THR A 47 -10.89 48.31 -28.30
N VAL A 48 -10.77 47.00 -28.07
CA VAL A 48 -10.11 46.48 -26.89
C VAL A 48 -8.67 46.98 -27.05
N ASN A 49 -8.37 48.10 -26.41
CA ASN A 49 -6.98 48.41 -26.12
C ASN A 49 -6.45 47.20 -25.38
N GLU A 50 -5.68 46.37 -26.06
CA GLU A 50 -4.80 45.43 -25.41
C GLU A 50 -3.99 46.25 -24.40
N PRO A 51 -4.08 45.98 -23.11
CA PRO A 51 -3.10 46.48 -22.18
C PRO A 51 -1.82 45.69 -22.48
N THR A 52 -0.96 46.26 -23.32
CA THR A 52 0.43 45.84 -23.47
C THR A 52 1.22 46.36 -22.27
N ASP A 53 0.77 46.09 -21.11
CA ASP A 53 1.63 45.99 -19.95
C ASP A 53 2.09 44.55 -19.93
N ALA A 54 3.31 44.32 -20.38
CA ALA A 54 4.02 43.06 -20.20
C ALA A 54 4.10 42.86 -18.68
N VAL A 55 3.10 42.16 -18.12
CA VAL A 55 3.12 41.75 -16.72
C VAL A 55 4.31 40.80 -16.60
N ASP A 56 5.29 41.21 -15.82
CA ASP A 56 6.47 40.37 -15.57
C ASP A 56 6.02 38.97 -15.23
N PRO A 57 6.63 37.92 -15.81
CA PRO A 57 6.21 36.54 -15.56
C PRO A 57 6.37 36.24 -14.08
N ILE A 58 5.41 35.52 -13.50
CA ILE A 58 5.47 35.06 -12.13
C ILE A 58 6.61 34.02 -12.01
N ARG A 59 7.55 34.28 -11.12
CA ARG A 59 8.64 33.33 -10.80
C ARG A 59 8.10 32.23 -9.91
N VAL A 60 8.14 31.02 -10.41
CA VAL A 60 7.54 29.84 -9.75
C VAL A 60 8.63 28.84 -9.42
N ALA A 61 8.96 28.76 -8.13
CA ALA A 61 9.94 27.81 -7.65
C ALA A 61 9.36 26.40 -7.57
N VAL A 62 10.09 25.42 -8.07
CA VAL A 62 9.73 24.00 -8.06
C VAL A 62 10.91 23.14 -7.66
N THR A 63 10.66 22.00 -7.01
CA THR A 63 11.70 20.98 -6.73
C THR A 63 11.20 19.63 -7.24
N PRO A 64 12.07 18.77 -7.78
CA PRO A 64 11.69 17.43 -8.20
C PRO A 64 11.19 16.62 -7.00
N ILE A 65 9.93 16.20 -7.05
CA ILE A 65 9.29 15.33 -6.03
C ILE A 65 8.54 14.25 -6.79
N ALA A 66 8.87 13.01 -6.51
CA ALA A 66 8.26 11.86 -7.18
C ALA A 66 6.74 11.98 -7.21
N SER A 67 6.12 11.73 -8.38
CA SER A 67 4.70 11.85 -8.67
C SER A 67 4.10 13.26 -8.69
N ALA A 68 4.74 14.25 -8.09
CA ALA A 68 4.19 15.60 -8.00
C ALA A 68 4.82 16.56 -9.02
N VAL A 69 6.15 16.53 -9.13
CA VAL A 69 6.95 17.37 -10.03
C VAL A 69 8.13 16.56 -10.57
N GLU A 70 8.17 16.41 -11.89
CA GLU A 70 9.30 15.86 -12.62
C GLU A 70 9.95 16.93 -13.47
N TRP A 71 11.29 16.99 -13.46
CA TRP A 71 12.02 17.94 -14.30
C TRP A 71 12.72 17.18 -15.43
N THR A 72 12.08 17.15 -16.59
CA THR A 72 12.61 16.51 -17.80
C THR A 72 12.94 17.58 -18.85
N GLY A 73 14.22 17.87 -19.03
CA GLY A 73 14.67 18.84 -20.03
C GLY A 73 14.49 20.30 -19.60
N LYS A 74 13.70 21.09 -20.35
CA LYS A 74 13.57 22.55 -20.14
C LYS A 74 12.34 22.98 -19.33
N ARG A 75 11.39 22.08 -19.09
CA ARG A 75 10.13 22.41 -18.41
C ARG A 75 9.77 21.32 -17.40
N PRO A 76 9.22 21.72 -16.25
CA PRO A 76 8.68 20.76 -15.31
C PRO A 76 7.37 20.15 -15.84
N THR A 77 7.08 18.91 -15.40
CA THR A 77 5.84 18.17 -15.64
C THR A 77 5.37 17.56 -14.32
N GLY A 78 4.13 17.13 -14.25
CA GLY A 78 3.57 16.49 -13.07
C GLY A 78 2.24 17.09 -12.65
N VAL A 79 1.52 16.40 -11.79
CA VAL A 79 0.17 16.79 -11.37
C VAL A 79 0.12 18.20 -10.78
N VAL A 80 1.11 18.61 -10.02
CA VAL A 80 1.19 19.94 -9.41
C VAL A 80 1.39 21.02 -10.50
N ILE A 81 2.17 20.69 -11.53
CA ILE A 81 2.44 21.60 -12.66
C ILE A 81 1.19 21.78 -13.52
N ASP A 82 0.46 20.71 -13.78
CA ASP A 82 -0.78 20.80 -14.58
C ASP A 82 -1.86 21.60 -13.83
N ILE A 83 -1.99 21.41 -12.51
CA ILE A 83 -2.88 22.24 -11.68
C ILE A 83 -2.43 23.71 -11.73
N TRP A 84 -1.13 23.97 -11.62
CA TRP A 84 -0.61 25.35 -11.72
C TRP A 84 -0.88 25.98 -13.09
N ASN A 85 -0.63 25.27 -14.18
CA ASN A 85 -0.85 25.77 -15.54
C ASN A 85 -2.33 26.15 -15.75
N GLU A 86 -3.26 25.36 -15.24
CA GLU A 86 -4.69 25.67 -15.29
C GLU A 86 -5.00 26.94 -14.48
N ILE A 87 -4.44 27.06 -13.27
CA ILE A 87 -4.61 28.25 -12.42
C ILE A 87 -4.01 29.50 -13.12
N ALA A 88 -2.77 29.41 -13.63
CA ALA A 88 -2.08 30.48 -14.30
C ALA A 88 -2.85 30.96 -15.53
N GLY A 89 -3.42 30.03 -16.31
CA GLY A 89 -4.29 30.34 -17.44
C GLY A 89 -5.54 31.11 -17.02
N ARG A 90 -6.20 30.73 -15.92
CA ARG A 90 -7.41 31.42 -15.43
C ARG A 90 -7.14 32.80 -14.87
N ILE A 91 -5.98 33.03 -14.29
CA ILE A 91 -5.60 34.36 -13.78
C ILE A 91 -4.88 35.20 -14.81
N GLY A 92 -4.58 34.66 -16.03
CA GLY A 92 -3.99 35.39 -17.14
C GLY A 92 -2.55 35.83 -16.88
N VAL A 93 -1.69 34.95 -16.30
CA VAL A 93 -0.29 35.26 -15.99
C VAL A 93 0.68 34.31 -16.70
N ALA A 94 1.80 34.87 -17.16
CA ALA A 94 2.92 34.12 -17.67
C ALA A 94 3.71 33.54 -16.49
N THR A 95 4.34 32.37 -16.69
CA THR A 95 5.11 31.66 -15.66
C THR A 95 6.55 31.48 -16.08
N ASP A 96 7.47 31.80 -15.19
CA ASP A 96 8.89 31.43 -15.25
C ASP A 96 9.23 30.45 -14.16
N PHE A 97 9.58 29.20 -14.54
CA PHE A 97 9.88 28.15 -13.60
C PHE A 97 11.34 28.18 -13.15
N VAL A 98 11.56 28.23 -11.85
CA VAL A 98 12.87 28.20 -11.20
C VAL A 98 13.05 26.85 -10.51
N LEU A 99 14.09 26.10 -10.90
CA LEU A 99 14.40 24.80 -10.30
C LEU A 99 15.17 25.00 -8.99
N GLU A 100 14.60 24.54 -7.89
CA GLU A 100 15.30 24.45 -6.61
C GLU A 100 15.77 23.01 -6.39
N PRO A 101 17.06 22.82 -6.00
CA PRO A 101 17.64 21.48 -5.94
C PRO A 101 17.13 20.64 -4.77
N THR A 102 16.61 21.26 -3.72
CA THR A 102 16.17 20.57 -2.50
C THR A 102 14.87 21.15 -1.95
N PHE A 103 14.17 20.34 -1.18
CA PHE A 103 12.94 20.77 -0.49
C PHE A 103 13.20 21.87 0.54
N VAL A 104 14.39 21.90 1.15
CA VAL A 104 14.81 22.97 2.05
C VAL A 104 14.87 24.30 1.30
N ARG A 105 15.53 24.33 0.14
CA ARG A 105 15.61 25.52 -0.70
C ARG A 105 14.24 26.00 -1.17
N LEU A 106 13.35 25.08 -1.49
CA LEU A 106 11.97 25.40 -1.88
C LEU A 106 11.20 26.18 -0.80
N LEU A 107 11.49 25.94 0.48
CA LEU A 107 10.90 26.67 1.61
C LEU A 107 11.55 28.03 1.84
N GLU A 108 12.84 28.15 1.55
CA GLU A 108 13.64 29.37 1.79
C GLU A 108 13.49 30.43 0.68
N VAL A 109 13.17 30.00 -0.53
CA VAL A 109 13.17 30.88 -1.72
C VAL A 109 12.15 32.02 -1.64
N LEU A 110 10.98 31.79 -1.01
CA LEU A 110 9.93 32.80 -0.84
C LEU A 110 10.32 33.88 0.16
N PRO A 111 10.76 33.57 1.40
CA PRO A 111 11.25 34.58 2.35
C PRO A 111 12.45 35.36 1.80
N ALA A 112 13.27 34.75 0.94
CA ALA A 112 14.41 35.39 0.30
C ALA A 112 14.02 36.31 -0.89
N GLY A 113 12.73 36.37 -1.29
CA GLY A 113 12.26 37.19 -2.40
C GLY A 113 12.75 36.71 -3.79
N GLN A 114 13.19 35.47 -3.90
CA GLN A 114 13.75 34.89 -5.13
C GLN A 114 12.67 34.26 -6.00
N ALA A 115 11.48 33.97 -5.45
CA ALA A 115 10.29 33.50 -6.18
C ALA A 115 9.03 34.16 -5.63
N ASP A 116 7.97 34.11 -6.44
CA ASP A 116 6.67 34.68 -6.13
C ASP A 116 5.67 33.60 -5.68
N VAL A 117 5.91 32.36 -6.10
CA VAL A 117 5.13 31.16 -5.72
C VAL A 117 6.08 29.97 -5.57
N SER A 118 5.80 29.11 -4.63
CA SER A 118 6.49 27.84 -4.42
C SER A 118 5.51 26.69 -4.65
N LEU A 119 5.80 25.83 -5.64
CA LEU A 119 4.97 24.69 -6.00
C LEU A 119 5.60 23.39 -5.47
N GLY A 120 4.76 22.61 -4.82
CA GLY A 120 5.10 21.27 -4.33
C GLY A 120 4.02 20.78 -3.38
N PRO A 121 4.12 19.55 -2.88
CA PRO A 121 3.28 19.08 -1.80
C PRO A 121 3.73 19.73 -0.47
N LEU A 122 3.50 21.06 -0.38
CA LEU A 122 3.81 21.81 0.83
C LEU A 122 2.68 21.64 1.85
N ALA A 123 2.93 20.85 2.90
CA ALA A 123 1.96 20.71 3.99
C ALA A 123 1.73 22.04 4.67
N ILE A 124 0.47 22.43 4.78
CA ILE A 124 0.03 23.63 5.49
C ILE A 124 0.18 23.36 6.99
N THR A 125 1.07 24.07 7.66
CA THR A 125 1.30 23.92 9.10
C THR A 125 1.44 25.27 9.76
N ALA A 126 1.04 25.36 11.04
CA ALA A 126 1.14 26.61 11.81
C ALA A 126 2.59 27.15 11.89
N GLU A 127 3.59 26.27 11.85
CA GLU A 127 5.00 26.65 11.86
C GLU A 127 5.41 27.30 10.53
N ARG A 128 4.97 26.75 9.40
CA ARG A 128 5.27 27.28 8.07
C ARG A 128 4.47 28.55 7.76
N GLU A 129 3.23 28.65 8.25
CA GLU A 129 2.39 29.85 8.09
C GLU A 129 2.97 31.09 8.80
N GLN A 130 3.95 30.91 9.70
CA GLN A 130 4.71 32.05 10.28
C GLN A 130 5.76 32.61 9.32
N MET A 131 6.22 31.82 8.33
CA MET A 131 7.28 32.19 7.41
C MET A 131 6.78 32.58 6.02
N LEU A 132 5.67 32.01 5.61
CA LEU A 132 5.06 32.21 4.30
C LEU A 132 3.55 31.98 4.40
N ASP A 133 2.78 32.60 3.51
CA ASP A 133 1.35 32.36 3.39
C ASP A 133 1.07 31.16 2.49
N PHE A 134 -0.05 30.47 2.73
CA PHE A 134 -0.51 29.38 1.87
C PHE A 134 -1.78 29.76 1.09
N THR A 135 -1.92 29.12 -0.07
CA THR A 135 -3.19 29.10 -0.79
C THR A 135 -4.18 28.15 -0.12
N HIS A 136 -5.43 28.11 -0.61
CA HIS A 136 -6.33 26.99 -0.29
C HIS A 136 -5.69 25.68 -0.66
N ALA A 137 -6.07 24.62 0.09
CA ALA A 137 -5.57 23.28 -0.14
C ALA A 137 -5.96 22.80 -1.54
N ILE A 138 -5.01 22.20 -2.24
CA ILE A 138 -5.18 21.55 -3.56
C ILE A 138 -5.23 20.03 -3.44
N PHE A 139 -4.53 19.47 -2.43
CA PHE A 139 -4.51 18.04 -2.11
C PHE A 139 -4.70 17.83 -0.61
N ASN A 140 -5.30 16.70 -0.29
CA ASN A 140 -5.21 16.10 1.04
C ASN A 140 -4.43 14.79 0.90
N SER A 141 -3.40 14.63 1.67
CA SER A 141 -2.58 13.42 1.71
C SER A 141 -2.14 13.14 3.15
N GLY A 142 -1.41 12.07 3.35
CA GLY A 142 -0.91 11.71 4.66
C GLY A 142 0.40 10.97 4.57
N MET A 143 0.90 10.55 5.70
CA MET A 143 2.14 9.79 5.79
C MET A 143 1.88 8.30 5.72
N ARG A 144 2.85 7.57 5.21
CA ARG A 144 2.90 6.12 5.19
C ARG A 144 4.30 5.63 5.50
N ILE A 145 4.42 4.35 5.77
CA ILE A 145 5.67 3.72 6.16
C ILE A 145 6.06 2.74 5.06
N ALA A 146 7.28 2.86 4.57
CA ALA A 146 7.92 1.85 3.73
C ALA A 146 8.89 1.02 4.56
N VAL A 147 8.87 -0.29 4.37
CA VAL A 147 9.81 -1.23 4.99
C VAL A 147 10.39 -2.15 3.92
N ARG A 148 11.57 -2.69 4.22
CA ARG A 148 12.13 -3.75 3.37
C ARG A 148 11.31 -5.03 3.55
N ASN A 149 10.95 -5.65 2.43
CA ASN A 149 10.44 -7.01 2.46
C ASN A 149 11.63 -7.91 2.82
N ARG A 150 11.65 -8.39 4.05
CA ARG A 150 12.63 -9.41 4.43
C ARG A 150 12.22 -10.68 3.71
N ASP A 151 12.88 -10.96 2.58
CA ASP A 151 12.94 -12.30 2.02
C ASP A 151 13.85 -13.18 2.92
N ASP A 152 13.57 -13.15 4.23
CA ASP A 152 14.21 -14.09 5.18
C ASP A 152 13.66 -15.51 5.02
N SER A 153 13.01 -15.80 3.91
CA SER A 153 12.55 -17.14 3.53
C SER A 153 13.66 -17.99 2.92
N GLY A 154 14.87 -17.83 3.42
CA GLY A 154 15.89 -18.83 3.16
C GLY A 154 15.47 -20.15 3.84
N PHE A 155 15.40 -21.25 3.07
CA PHE A 155 15.23 -22.61 3.59
C PHE A 155 16.07 -22.86 4.86
N LEU A 156 17.27 -22.29 4.93
CA LEU A 156 18.16 -22.37 6.09
C LEU A 156 17.63 -21.63 7.33
N THR A 157 16.90 -20.52 7.15
CA THR A 157 16.30 -19.78 8.29
C THR A 157 15.09 -20.53 8.81
N ALA A 158 14.27 -21.06 7.92
CA ALA A 158 13.19 -21.97 8.31
C ALA A 158 13.73 -23.21 9.06
N VAL A 159 14.79 -23.84 8.57
CA VAL A 159 15.44 -24.98 9.23
C VAL A 159 16.02 -24.59 10.60
N LYS A 160 16.63 -23.41 10.75
CA LYS A 160 17.12 -22.92 12.05
C LYS A 160 15.99 -22.65 13.04
N SER A 161 14.86 -22.09 12.58
CA SER A 161 13.67 -21.93 13.42
C SER A 161 13.09 -23.26 13.86
N PHE A 162 13.19 -24.29 13.01
CA PHE A 162 12.83 -25.67 13.33
C PHE A 162 13.74 -26.30 14.39
N LEU A 163 15.04 -25.99 14.39
CA LEU A 163 16.02 -26.52 15.35
C LEU A 163 15.99 -25.74 16.67
N SER A 164 14.82 -25.25 17.07
CA SER A 164 14.67 -24.60 18.37
C SER A 164 14.95 -25.56 19.52
N TRP A 165 15.57 -25.07 20.60
CA TRP A 165 15.86 -25.85 21.79
C TRP A 165 14.62 -26.60 22.33
N ARG A 166 13.45 -25.99 22.30
CA ARG A 166 12.17 -26.56 22.69
C ARG A 166 11.76 -27.80 21.87
N LEU A 167 12.03 -27.75 20.56
CA LEU A 167 11.75 -28.90 19.69
C LEU A 167 12.70 -30.06 19.99
N LEU A 168 13.98 -29.78 20.26
CA LEU A 168 14.96 -30.79 20.66
C LEU A 168 14.59 -31.43 22.01
N GLU A 169 14.13 -30.64 22.98
CA GLU A 169 13.60 -31.15 24.27
C GLU A 169 12.39 -32.06 24.04
N LEU A 170 11.42 -31.65 23.25
CA LEU A 170 10.23 -32.46 22.94
C LEU A 170 10.64 -33.77 22.27
N LEU A 171 11.52 -33.72 21.26
CA LEU A 171 12.02 -34.90 20.57
C LEU A 171 12.77 -35.82 21.52
N GLY A 172 13.60 -35.26 22.42
CA GLY A 172 14.29 -35.98 23.47
C GLY A 172 13.32 -36.70 24.43
N CYS A 173 12.26 -36.02 24.88
CA CYS A 173 11.22 -36.61 25.71
C CYS A 173 10.47 -37.75 24.99
N VAL A 174 10.12 -37.57 23.73
CA VAL A 174 9.45 -38.63 22.93
C VAL A 174 10.37 -39.83 22.76
N MET A 175 11.65 -39.62 22.48
CA MET A 175 12.65 -40.68 22.34
C MET A 175 12.88 -41.42 23.64
N ALA A 176 12.95 -40.72 24.79
CA ALA A 176 13.08 -41.33 26.10
C ALA A 176 11.84 -42.17 26.45
N LEU A 177 10.65 -41.66 26.16
CA LEU A 177 9.39 -42.38 26.35
C LEU A 177 9.30 -43.63 25.46
N ALA A 178 9.70 -43.50 24.17
CA ALA A 178 9.76 -44.62 23.24
C ALA A 178 10.76 -45.69 23.71
N PHE A 179 11.92 -45.27 24.22
CA PHE A 179 12.93 -46.18 24.78
C PHE A 179 12.37 -46.94 25.95
N PHE A 180 11.76 -46.28 26.90
CA PHE A 180 11.16 -46.91 28.08
C PHE A 180 10.02 -47.86 27.69
N THR A 181 9.07 -47.39 26.92
CA THR A 181 7.92 -48.21 26.49
C THR A 181 8.34 -49.37 25.57
N GLY A 182 9.40 -49.17 24.76
CA GLY A 182 10.00 -50.24 23.97
C GLY A 182 10.55 -51.38 24.77
N HIS A 183 11.18 -51.08 25.93
CA HIS A 183 11.62 -52.14 26.87
C HIS A 183 10.43 -52.88 27.47
N VAL A 184 9.39 -52.19 27.89
CA VAL A 184 8.17 -52.79 28.42
C VAL A 184 7.49 -53.66 27.37
N LEU A 185 7.36 -53.17 26.16
CA LEU A 185 6.77 -53.90 25.03
C LEU A 185 7.55 -55.19 24.75
N TRP A 186 8.88 -55.08 24.63
CA TRP A 186 9.73 -56.25 24.42
C TRP A 186 9.60 -57.26 25.57
N TRP A 187 9.58 -56.80 26.81
CA TRP A 187 9.45 -57.67 27.96
C TRP A 187 8.13 -58.46 27.99
N CYS A 188 7.03 -57.80 27.57
CA CYS A 188 5.71 -58.45 27.47
C CYS A 188 5.65 -59.42 26.28
N GLU A 189 6.13 -59.03 25.09
CA GLU A 189 5.99 -59.79 23.87
C GLU A 189 6.99 -60.91 23.65
N ARG A 190 8.18 -60.86 24.27
CA ARG A 190 9.29 -61.84 24.05
C ARG A 190 8.92 -63.27 24.32
N ARG A 191 7.89 -63.51 25.12
CA ARG A 191 7.41 -64.89 25.45
C ARG A 191 6.30 -65.35 24.54
N GLU A 192 5.37 -64.47 24.22
CA GLU A 192 4.19 -64.77 23.42
C GLU A 192 4.44 -64.68 21.93
N ASN A 193 5.34 -63.76 21.51
CA ASN A 193 5.60 -63.48 20.11
C ASN A 193 7.12 -63.41 19.80
N PRO A 194 7.88 -64.52 19.97
CA PRO A 194 9.35 -64.50 19.79
C PRO A 194 9.79 -64.25 18.33
N ASN A 195 8.92 -64.49 17.37
CA ASN A 195 9.21 -64.23 15.95
C ASN A 195 9.29 -62.74 15.63
N SER A 196 8.40 -61.95 16.20
CA SER A 196 8.38 -60.47 16.00
C SER A 196 9.30 -59.75 17.00
N PHE A 197 9.43 -60.29 18.22
CA PHE A 197 10.24 -59.73 19.32
C PHE A 197 11.19 -60.77 19.88
N PRO A 198 12.39 -60.95 19.28
CA PRO A 198 13.37 -61.95 19.70
C PRO A 198 13.76 -61.86 21.16
N ARG A 199 14.04 -63.01 21.80
CA ARG A 199 14.45 -63.09 23.21
C ARG A 199 15.81 -62.43 23.50
N HIS A 200 16.67 -62.32 22.48
CA HIS A 200 17.97 -61.65 22.60
C HIS A 200 17.76 -60.14 22.86
N TYR A 201 18.36 -59.62 23.93
CA TYR A 201 18.08 -58.26 24.47
C TYR A 201 18.23 -57.15 23.42
N LEU A 202 19.41 -56.95 22.87
CA LEU A 202 19.69 -55.86 21.92
C LEU A 202 18.82 -55.92 20.67
N ARG A 203 18.65 -57.12 20.10
CA ARG A 203 17.83 -57.29 18.91
C ARG A 203 16.34 -57.14 19.23
N GLY A 204 15.88 -57.70 20.36
CA GLY A 204 14.48 -57.61 20.73
C GLY A 204 14.01 -56.19 21.10
N VAL A 205 14.83 -55.46 21.87
CA VAL A 205 14.56 -54.04 22.18
C VAL A 205 14.63 -53.18 20.92
N GLY A 206 15.61 -53.40 20.02
CA GLY A 206 15.71 -52.71 18.76
C GLY A 206 14.47 -52.90 17.86
N GLU A 207 13.95 -54.16 17.82
CA GLU A 207 12.73 -54.47 17.11
C GLU A 207 11.47 -53.85 17.72
N ALA A 208 11.42 -53.71 19.05
CA ALA A 208 10.34 -53.01 19.75
C ALA A 208 10.38 -51.48 19.48
N MET A 209 11.55 -50.90 19.52
CA MET A 209 11.74 -49.48 19.18
C MET A 209 11.40 -49.20 17.73
N TRP A 210 11.82 -50.05 16.81
CA TRP A 210 11.45 -49.96 15.40
C TRP A 210 9.92 -49.99 15.25
N TRP A 211 9.25 -50.93 15.92
CA TRP A 211 7.81 -51.04 15.88
C TRP A 211 7.10 -49.80 16.41
N ILE A 212 7.57 -49.19 17.51
CA ILE A 212 7.06 -47.94 18.06
C ILE A 212 7.24 -46.81 17.03
N SER A 213 8.41 -46.71 16.42
CA SER A 213 8.69 -45.69 15.42
C SER A 213 7.74 -45.79 14.21
N CYS A 214 7.50 -47.00 13.70
CA CYS A 214 6.51 -47.24 12.66
C CYS A 214 5.10 -46.82 13.12
N THR A 215 4.71 -47.17 14.36
CA THR A 215 3.37 -46.87 14.89
C THR A 215 3.13 -45.36 15.01
N ILE A 216 4.16 -44.60 15.42
CA ILE A 216 4.07 -43.12 15.48
C ILE A 216 3.84 -42.50 14.08
N VAL A 217 4.54 -43.02 13.07
CA VAL A 217 4.53 -42.43 11.73
C VAL A 217 3.37 -42.92 10.86
N THR A 218 3.07 -44.22 10.89
CA THR A 218 2.10 -44.86 9.98
C THR A 218 0.86 -45.43 10.70
N GLY A 219 0.81 -45.37 12.03
CA GLY A 219 -0.27 -45.99 12.84
C GLY A 219 -0.17 -47.51 12.99
N GLY A 220 0.93 -48.12 12.55
CA GLY A 220 1.17 -49.57 12.68
C GLY A 220 2.36 -50.05 11.89
N CYS A 221 2.72 -51.32 12.05
CA CYS A 221 3.84 -51.96 11.34
C CYS A 221 3.33 -53.24 10.69
N ASP A 222 3.26 -53.30 9.37
CA ASP A 222 2.60 -54.33 8.60
C ASP A 222 3.19 -55.75 8.85
N ASN A 223 4.46 -55.86 9.22
CA ASN A 223 5.15 -57.12 9.37
C ASN A 223 5.24 -57.59 10.82
N LYS A 224 4.63 -56.86 11.81
CA LYS A 224 4.75 -57.18 13.23
C LYS A 224 3.45 -56.95 13.97
N HIS A 225 2.98 -57.97 14.63
CA HIS A 225 1.77 -57.94 15.44
C HIS A 225 2.08 -57.99 16.91
N VAL A 226 1.36 -57.25 17.71
CA VAL A 226 1.42 -57.29 19.18
C VAL A 226 0.34 -58.24 19.67
N GLY A 227 0.74 -59.32 20.35
CA GLY A 227 -0.15 -60.38 20.80
C GLY A 227 -0.72 -60.16 22.21
N SER A 228 0.11 -59.66 23.14
CA SER A 228 -0.26 -59.52 24.55
C SER A 228 -1.27 -58.36 24.78
N ALA A 229 -2.13 -58.50 25.80
CA ALA A 229 -3.10 -57.45 26.15
C ALA A 229 -2.38 -56.13 26.55
N MET A 230 -1.27 -56.23 27.30
CA MET A 230 -0.48 -55.04 27.69
C MET A 230 0.19 -54.39 26.49
N GLY A 231 0.70 -55.19 25.56
CA GLY A 231 1.27 -54.69 24.32
C GLY A 231 0.24 -53.93 23.46
N ARG A 232 -1.01 -54.43 23.38
CA ARG A 232 -2.10 -53.76 22.67
C ARG A 232 -2.47 -52.43 23.31
N THR A 233 -2.45 -52.33 24.66
CA THR A 233 -2.69 -51.04 25.35
C THR A 233 -1.60 -50.02 25.01
N ILE A 234 -0.32 -50.44 25.04
CA ILE A 234 0.82 -49.60 24.63
C ILE A 234 0.69 -49.19 23.18
N ALA A 235 0.30 -50.13 22.30
CA ALA A 235 0.05 -49.85 20.87
C ALA A 235 -1.01 -48.78 20.66
N PHE A 236 -2.15 -48.90 21.33
CA PHE A 236 -3.23 -47.92 21.25
C PHE A 236 -2.79 -46.55 21.75
N GLY A 237 -2.06 -46.48 22.85
CA GLY A 237 -1.48 -45.25 23.37
C GLY A 237 -0.56 -44.53 22.34
N TRP A 238 0.33 -45.31 21.70
CA TRP A 238 1.21 -44.76 20.67
C TRP A 238 0.50 -44.40 19.38
N MET A 239 -0.56 -45.14 18.96
CA MET A 239 -1.37 -44.76 17.80
C MET A 239 -2.07 -43.43 18.01
N VAL A 240 -2.77 -43.24 19.13
CA VAL A 240 -3.43 -41.97 19.45
C VAL A 240 -2.42 -40.86 19.68
N GLY A 241 -1.36 -41.12 20.46
CA GLY A 241 -0.29 -40.15 20.69
C GLY A 241 0.43 -39.72 19.44
N GLY A 242 0.71 -40.68 18.54
CA GLY A 242 1.35 -40.40 17.24
C GLY A 242 0.52 -39.49 16.35
N ILE A 243 -0.80 -39.72 16.24
CA ILE A 243 -1.73 -38.86 15.47
C ILE A 243 -1.73 -37.43 16.05
N VAL A 244 -1.85 -37.29 17.38
CA VAL A 244 -1.84 -36.00 18.05
C VAL A 244 -0.50 -35.28 17.85
N LEU A 245 0.60 -35.99 17.94
CA LEU A 245 1.96 -35.46 17.79
C LEU A 245 2.18 -34.96 16.33
N LEU A 246 1.79 -35.74 15.33
CA LEU A 246 1.90 -35.39 13.93
C LEU A 246 1.00 -34.20 13.56
N ALA A 247 -0.25 -34.18 14.04
CA ALA A 247 -1.18 -33.09 13.84
C ALA A 247 -0.68 -31.80 14.48
N SER A 248 -0.15 -31.88 15.71
CA SER A 248 0.44 -30.73 16.41
C SER A 248 1.68 -30.20 15.69
N PHE A 249 2.56 -31.10 15.22
CA PHE A 249 3.74 -30.72 14.44
C PHE A 249 3.35 -30.00 13.14
N THR A 250 2.40 -30.55 12.38
CA THR A 250 1.91 -29.93 11.15
C THR A 250 1.26 -28.56 11.41
N SER A 251 0.50 -28.44 12.50
CA SER A 251 -0.13 -27.17 12.90
C SER A 251 0.90 -26.10 13.24
N VAL A 252 1.91 -26.45 14.06
CA VAL A 252 3.00 -25.51 14.42
C VAL A 252 3.81 -25.13 13.18
N LEU A 253 4.11 -26.08 12.31
CA LEU A 253 4.83 -25.84 11.06
C LEU A 253 4.07 -24.84 10.17
N THR A 254 2.80 -25.08 9.97
CA THR A 254 1.95 -24.19 9.16
C THR A 254 1.84 -22.79 9.78
N ALA A 255 1.64 -22.72 11.10
CA ALA A 255 1.56 -21.45 11.81
C ALA A 255 2.86 -20.63 11.72
N THR A 256 4.03 -21.26 11.91
CA THR A 256 5.33 -20.58 11.80
C THR A 256 5.61 -20.12 10.37
N MET A 257 5.38 -20.95 9.37
CA MET A 257 5.57 -20.59 7.96
C MET A 257 4.62 -19.48 7.50
N THR A 258 3.41 -19.40 8.06
CA THR A 258 2.45 -18.35 7.77
C THR A 258 2.81 -17.07 8.51
N ALA A 259 3.18 -17.15 9.78
CA ALA A 259 3.57 -16.00 10.59
C ALA A 259 4.80 -15.28 10.02
N GLU A 260 5.83 -16.01 9.59
CA GLU A 260 7.04 -15.43 8.99
C GLU A 260 6.76 -14.66 7.68
N ARG A 261 5.75 -15.05 6.92
CA ARG A 261 5.34 -14.33 5.70
C ARG A 261 4.57 -13.04 5.97
N VAL A 262 3.95 -12.92 7.13
CA VAL A 262 3.07 -11.79 7.48
C VAL A 262 3.80 -10.75 8.36
N VAL A 263 4.86 -11.13 9.07
CA VAL A 263 5.41 -10.32 10.17
C VAL A 263 6.80 -9.76 9.82
N GLY A 264 6.82 -8.58 9.16
CA GLY A 264 7.92 -7.63 9.39
C GLY A 264 7.76 -7.01 10.78
N THR A 265 8.84 -6.56 11.41
CA THR A 265 8.82 -5.99 12.78
C THR A 265 8.06 -4.67 12.90
N ILE A 266 7.70 -4.01 11.78
CA ILE A 266 6.98 -2.74 11.72
C ILE A 266 5.72 -2.94 10.88
N HIS A 267 4.55 -2.78 11.54
CA HIS A 267 3.22 -2.93 10.92
C HIS A 267 2.49 -1.60 10.81
N GLY A 268 2.94 -0.59 11.56
CA GLY A 268 2.28 0.69 11.59
C GLY A 268 3.00 1.73 12.43
N PRO A 269 2.38 2.91 12.56
CA PRO A 269 3.01 4.05 13.22
C PRO A 269 3.37 3.83 14.70
N ARG A 270 2.71 2.87 15.36
CA ARG A 270 2.98 2.55 16.78
C ARG A 270 4.28 1.78 16.98
N ASP A 271 4.77 1.12 15.94
CA ASP A 271 5.95 0.27 16.00
C ASP A 271 7.24 1.04 15.68
N LEU A 272 7.14 2.36 15.44
CA LEU A 272 8.29 3.21 15.09
C LEU A 272 9.15 3.56 16.31
N ALA A 273 8.62 3.45 17.52
CA ALA A 273 9.35 3.79 18.75
C ALA A 273 10.65 2.97 18.89
N GLY A 274 11.77 3.66 19.05
CA GLY A 274 13.11 3.06 19.17
C GLY A 274 13.68 2.49 17.85
N ARG A 275 12.99 2.66 16.72
CA ARG A 275 13.46 2.20 15.40
C ARG A 275 14.22 3.31 14.68
N THR A 276 15.24 2.93 13.91
CA THR A 276 15.95 3.86 13.02
C THR A 276 15.11 4.07 11.75
N VAL A 277 14.66 5.30 11.54
CA VAL A 277 13.70 5.67 10.49
C VAL A 277 14.31 6.75 9.60
N GLY A 278 14.36 6.49 8.30
CA GLY A 278 14.74 7.47 7.29
C GLY A 278 13.59 8.42 6.97
N CYS A 279 13.89 9.71 6.92
CA CYS A 279 12.95 10.76 6.53
C CYS A 279 13.61 11.77 5.60
N GLN A 280 12.82 12.49 4.81
CA GLN A 280 13.34 13.62 4.03
C GLN A 280 13.61 14.82 4.95
N GLN A 281 14.71 15.53 4.70
CA GLN A 281 15.09 16.76 5.43
C GLN A 281 13.98 17.82 5.31
N ALA A 282 13.76 18.56 6.41
CA ALA A 282 12.74 19.60 6.56
C ALA A 282 11.30 19.17 6.23
N ALA A 283 11.08 17.87 5.96
CA ALA A 283 9.75 17.33 5.78
C ALA A 283 9.06 17.10 7.13
N LEU A 284 7.73 17.18 7.12
CA LEU A 284 6.90 16.94 8.29
C LEU A 284 7.03 15.49 8.81
N SER A 285 7.43 14.55 7.94
CA SER A 285 7.66 13.15 8.29
C SER A 285 8.73 12.97 9.37
N ALA A 286 9.80 13.77 9.33
CA ALA A 286 10.86 13.71 10.34
C ALA A 286 10.35 14.14 11.72
N LYS A 287 9.56 15.23 11.80
CA LYS A 287 8.92 15.71 13.04
C LYS A 287 7.95 14.67 13.60
N THR A 288 7.09 14.13 12.74
CA THR A 288 6.10 13.12 13.13
C THR A 288 6.75 11.81 13.60
N ALA A 289 7.80 11.35 12.92
CA ALA A 289 8.53 10.15 13.33
C ALA A 289 9.20 10.33 14.72
N ARG A 290 9.83 11.50 14.97
CA ARG A 290 10.41 11.83 16.29
C ARG A 290 9.34 11.87 17.39
N GLN A 291 8.17 12.45 17.13
CA GLN A 291 7.07 12.50 18.09
C GLN A 291 6.56 11.09 18.45
N ARG A 292 6.77 10.11 17.58
CA ARG A 292 6.43 8.69 17.83
C ARG A 292 7.59 7.90 18.42
N GLY A 293 8.68 8.58 18.84
CA GLY A 293 9.83 7.98 19.51
C GLY A 293 10.79 7.26 18.57
N ALA A 294 10.75 7.52 17.27
CA ALA A 294 11.70 6.97 16.30
C ALA A 294 13.07 7.69 16.40
N LEU A 295 14.14 6.95 16.11
CA LEU A 295 15.47 7.49 15.87
C LEU A 295 15.53 7.90 14.39
N VAL A 296 15.46 9.22 14.13
CA VAL A 296 15.31 9.74 12.77
C VAL A 296 16.65 10.07 12.15
N GLU A 297 16.91 9.47 10.97
CA GLU A 297 17.96 9.87 10.04
C GLU A 297 17.37 10.65 8.88
N GLU A 298 17.94 11.83 8.60
CA GLU A 298 17.42 12.73 7.56
C GLU A 298 18.25 12.64 6.30
N PHE A 299 17.57 12.51 5.17
CA PHE A 299 18.14 12.41 3.83
C PHE A 299 17.68 13.59 2.95
N PRO A 300 18.46 14.05 1.99
CA PRO A 300 18.07 15.12 1.08
C PRO A 300 16.76 14.81 0.31
N THR A 301 16.56 13.56 -0.07
CA THR A 301 15.40 13.11 -0.83
C THR A 301 14.80 11.83 -0.25
N VAL A 302 13.49 11.60 -0.50
CA VAL A 302 12.82 10.32 -0.18
C VAL A 302 13.48 9.14 -0.90
N LYS A 303 14.00 9.39 -2.12
CA LYS A 303 14.71 8.37 -2.90
C LYS A 303 15.95 7.87 -2.16
N GLU A 304 16.76 8.77 -1.64
CA GLU A 304 17.96 8.41 -0.87
C GLU A 304 17.62 7.72 0.46
N ALA A 305 16.54 8.15 1.13
CA ALA A 305 16.05 7.44 2.31
C ALA A 305 15.63 5.99 1.97
N LEU A 306 14.99 5.75 0.84
CA LEU A 306 14.64 4.40 0.37
C LEU A 306 15.89 3.61 -0.07
N ASP A 307 16.92 4.26 -0.62
CA ASP A 307 18.19 3.60 -0.93
C ASP A 307 18.92 3.16 0.37
N ALA A 308 18.86 3.98 1.41
CA ALA A 308 19.35 3.61 2.75
C ALA A 308 18.56 2.45 3.36
N LEU A 309 17.23 2.40 3.14
CA LEU A 309 16.39 1.27 3.53
C LEU A 309 16.80 -0.02 2.78
N ALA A 310 17.07 0.06 1.48
CA ALA A 310 17.55 -1.08 0.70
C ALA A 310 18.86 -1.65 1.25
N LEU A 311 19.78 -0.77 1.63
CA LEU A 311 21.07 -1.13 2.21
C LEU A 311 20.97 -1.60 3.68
N GLY A 312 19.79 -1.42 4.32
CA GLY A 312 19.58 -1.78 5.72
C GLY A 312 20.20 -0.81 6.73
N MET A 313 20.53 0.41 6.29
CA MET A 313 21.01 1.49 7.17
C MET A 313 19.89 2.01 8.07
N VAL A 314 18.65 2.01 7.56
CA VAL A 314 17.44 2.32 8.31
C VAL A 314 16.47 1.13 8.26
N GLU A 315 15.61 1.01 9.28
CA GLU A 315 14.64 -0.08 9.39
C GLU A 315 13.32 0.22 8.68
N ALA A 316 12.98 1.48 8.55
CA ALA A 316 11.80 1.98 7.85
C ALA A 316 12.08 3.36 7.23
N VAL A 317 11.22 3.75 6.28
CA VAL A 317 11.16 5.12 5.77
C VAL A 317 9.75 5.66 6.01
N VAL A 318 9.66 6.84 6.60
CA VAL A 318 8.39 7.58 6.76
C VAL A 318 8.40 8.75 5.78
N GLY A 319 7.40 8.78 4.95
CA GLY A 319 7.25 9.81 3.92
C GLY A 319 5.81 10.03 3.52
N GLU A 320 5.62 10.97 2.63
CA GLU A 320 4.32 11.25 2.02
C GLU A 320 3.84 10.04 1.22
N ASN A 321 2.55 9.67 1.38
CA ASN A 321 1.98 8.43 0.84
C ASN A 321 2.17 8.29 -0.67
N GLN A 322 1.88 9.34 -1.45
CA GLN A 322 1.93 9.26 -2.92
C GLN A 322 3.37 9.10 -3.42
N SER A 323 4.31 9.86 -2.84
CA SER A 323 5.72 9.74 -3.17
C SER A 323 6.29 8.35 -2.85
N LEU A 324 5.93 7.80 -1.68
CA LEU A 324 6.34 6.44 -1.32
C LEU A 324 5.70 5.39 -2.23
N MET A 325 4.43 5.56 -2.59
CA MET A 325 3.70 4.61 -3.46
C MET A 325 4.36 4.53 -4.84
N VAL A 326 4.68 5.67 -5.45
CA VAL A 326 5.35 5.71 -6.76
C VAL A 326 6.76 5.14 -6.67
N LEU A 327 7.55 5.55 -5.66
CA LEU A 327 8.95 5.13 -5.55
C LEU A 327 9.12 3.65 -5.21
N VAL A 328 8.27 3.11 -4.31
CA VAL A 328 8.34 1.69 -3.90
C VAL A 328 7.92 0.75 -5.03
N ASN A 329 6.98 1.18 -5.89
CA ASN A 329 6.52 0.38 -7.03
C ASN A 329 7.43 0.44 -8.26
N GLN A 330 8.55 1.17 -8.23
CA GLN A 330 9.51 1.19 -9.32
C GLN A 330 10.16 -0.18 -9.52
N PRO A 331 10.38 -0.65 -10.77
CA PRO A 331 10.95 -1.98 -11.05
C PRO A 331 12.32 -2.24 -10.41
N ASN A 332 13.09 -1.19 -10.17
CA ASN A 332 14.42 -1.27 -9.56
C ASN A 332 14.40 -1.33 -8.02
N ARG A 333 13.21 -1.30 -7.38
CA ARG A 333 13.01 -1.31 -5.93
C ARG A 333 12.30 -2.57 -5.43
N VAL A 334 12.63 -3.71 -6.04
CA VAL A 334 12.13 -5.02 -5.61
C VAL A 334 12.52 -5.29 -4.15
N GLY A 335 11.60 -5.82 -3.37
CA GLY A 335 11.85 -6.15 -1.96
C GLY A 335 11.52 -5.05 -0.96
N MET A 336 10.72 -4.03 -1.35
CA MET A 336 10.12 -3.06 -0.44
C MET A 336 8.60 -3.16 -0.47
N ARG A 337 7.96 -2.76 0.62
CA ARG A 337 6.49 -2.68 0.72
C ARG A 337 6.06 -1.54 1.62
N LEU A 338 4.86 -1.05 1.38
CA LEU A 338 4.21 -0.10 2.27
C LEU A 338 3.44 -0.85 3.36
N VAL A 339 3.52 -0.36 4.59
CA VAL A 339 2.86 -0.96 5.75
C VAL A 339 2.03 0.04 6.53
N GLY A 340 1.02 -0.47 7.21
CA GLY A 340 0.10 0.32 8.02
C GLY A 340 -0.86 1.19 7.21
N PRO A 341 -1.81 1.83 7.89
CA PRO A 341 -2.71 2.80 7.29
C PRO A 341 -1.98 4.11 6.99
N ILE A 342 -2.59 4.95 6.15
CA ILE A 342 -2.21 6.36 6.05
C ILE A 342 -2.50 7.03 7.40
N PHE A 343 -1.54 7.79 7.89
CA PHE A 343 -1.65 8.49 9.18
C PHE A 343 -1.16 9.92 9.08
N GLU A 344 -1.56 10.78 10.00
CA GLU A 344 -1.24 12.21 10.01
C GLU A 344 -1.55 12.85 8.65
N THR A 345 -2.85 13.00 8.36
CA THR A 345 -3.29 13.63 7.10
C THR A 345 -3.09 15.13 7.18
N PHE A 346 -2.63 15.72 6.09
CA PHE A 346 -2.37 17.13 5.93
C PHE A 346 -2.98 17.65 4.65
N ASP A 347 -3.35 18.92 4.69
CA ASP A 347 -3.67 19.68 3.50
C ASP A 347 -2.40 20.24 2.88
N TYR A 348 -2.29 20.15 1.56
CA TYR A 348 -1.19 20.69 0.78
C TYR A 348 -1.67 21.84 -0.08
N GLY A 349 -0.94 22.95 -0.02
CA GLY A 349 -1.21 24.16 -0.79
C GLY A 349 0.07 24.71 -1.43
N PHE A 350 -0.08 25.73 -2.25
CA PHE A 350 1.06 26.49 -2.76
C PHE A 350 1.51 27.51 -1.73
N GLY A 351 2.82 27.72 -1.63
CA GLY A 351 3.39 28.79 -0.82
C GLY A 351 3.46 30.09 -1.60
N VAL A 352 3.21 31.20 -0.92
CA VAL A 352 3.42 32.58 -1.44
C VAL A 352 4.07 33.41 -0.33
N PRO A 353 4.79 34.50 -0.67
CA PRO A 353 5.33 35.41 0.34
C PRO A 353 4.19 35.97 1.24
N THR A 354 4.52 36.18 2.52
CA THR A 354 3.57 36.73 3.49
C THR A 354 2.98 38.05 3.02
N GLY A 355 1.65 38.15 3.01
CA GLY A 355 0.92 39.35 2.53
C GLY A 355 0.87 39.48 1.00
N SER A 356 1.26 38.48 0.23
CA SER A 356 1.23 38.55 -1.24
C SER A 356 -0.18 38.79 -1.79
N PRO A 357 -0.35 39.77 -2.69
CA PRO A 357 -1.62 40.04 -3.37
C PRO A 357 -2.05 38.87 -4.29
N LEU A 358 -1.08 38.03 -4.70
CA LEU A 358 -1.35 36.84 -5.51
C LEU A 358 -2.21 35.81 -4.76
N ARG A 359 -2.10 35.70 -3.44
CA ARG A 359 -2.84 34.74 -2.63
C ARG A 359 -4.33 34.75 -2.92
N LYS A 360 -4.95 35.93 -2.94
CA LYS A 360 -6.40 36.05 -3.19
C LYS A 360 -6.78 35.66 -4.62
N ARG A 361 -5.93 35.99 -5.60
CA ARG A 361 -6.16 35.63 -7.02
C ARG A 361 -6.04 34.12 -7.21
N LEU A 362 -4.99 33.49 -6.65
CA LEU A 362 -4.76 32.05 -6.67
C LEU A 362 -5.90 31.31 -5.97
N ASN A 363 -6.30 31.75 -4.78
CA ASN A 363 -7.39 31.12 -4.03
C ASN A 363 -8.72 31.13 -4.81
N ARG A 364 -9.03 32.23 -5.49
CA ARG A 364 -10.24 32.29 -6.34
C ARG A 364 -10.15 31.27 -7.49
N ALA A 365 -9.00 31.19 -8.17
CA ALA A 365 -8.83 30.24 -9.26
C ALA A 365 -8.86 28.78 -8.76
N ILE A 366 -8.28 28.48 -7.58
CA ILE A 366 -8.37 27.16 -6.95
C ILE A 366 -9.83 26.77 -6.65
N LEU A 367 -10.63 27.71 -6.14
CA LEU A 367 -12.06 27.45 -5.92
C LEU A 367 -12.79 27.17 -7.22
N GLN A 368 -12.52 27.96 -8.28
CA GLN A 368 -13.13 27.76 -9.59
C GLN A 368 -12.83 26.38 -10.19
N ILE A 369 -11.54 25.94 -10.17
CA ILE A 369 -11.17 24.62 -10.69
C ILE A 369 -11.73 23.47 -9.84
N ARG A 370 -12.03 23.73 -8.58
CA ARG A 370 -12.70 22.77 -7.69
C ARG A 370 -14.19 22.68 -7.98
N GLU A 371 -14.85 23.83 -8.13
CA GLU A 371 -16.29 23.92 -8.35
C GLU A 371 -16.71 23.34 -9.72
N ASP A 372 -15.91 23.50 -10.75
CA ASP A 372 -16.18 22.98 -12.09
C ASP A 372 -15.63 21.56 -12.35
N GLY A 373 -15.01 20.93 -11.33
CA GLY A 373 -14.50 19.56 -11.40
C GLY A 373 -13.16 19.39 -12.14
N THR A 374 -12.55 20.49 -12.62
CA THR A 374 -11.25 20.43 -13.32
C THR A 374 -10.15 19.89 -12.42
N LEU A 375 -10.15 20.26 -11.12
CA LEU A 375 -9.17 19.78 -10.16
C LEU A 375 -9.22 18.25 -10.00
N ASP A 376 -10.43 17.69 -9.91
CA ASP A 376 -10.60 16.23 -9.73
C ASP A 376 -10.29 15.48 -11.03
N ARG A 377 -10.58 16.06 -12.19
CA ARG A 377 -10.17 15.49 -13.48
C ARG A 377 -8.65 15.41 -13.59
N ILE A 378 -7.91 16.49 -13.32
CA ILE A 378 -6.45 16.50 -13.36
C ILE A 378 -5.88 15.45 -12.37
N LYS A 379 -6.41 15.40 -11.16
CA LYS A 379 -6.00 14.39 -10.17
C LYS A 379 -6.23 12.96 -10.66
N SER A 380 -7.39 12.67 -11.25
CA SER A 380 -7.71 11.32 -11.73
C SER A 380 -6.85 10.90 -12.92
N GLU A 381 -6.49 11.83 -13.79
CA GLU A 381 -5.59 11.56 -14.91
C GLU A 381 -4.19 11.11 -14.45
N TRP A 382 -3.71 11.65 -13.33
CA TRP A 382 -2.40 11.31 -12.77
C TRP A 382 -2.44 10.16 -11.76
N LEU A 383 -3.46 10.08 -10.90
CA LEU A 383 -3.57 9.09 -9.83
C LEU A 383 -4.28 7.81 -10.28
N GLY A 384 -5.22 7.90 -11.23
CA GLY A 384 -5.91 6.75 -11.82
C GLY A 384 -5.06 5.91 -12.78
N GLN A 385 -3.85 6.31 -13.09
CA GLN A 385 -2.88 5.52 -13.86
C GLN A 385 -2.04 4.57 -12.97
N HIS A 386 -2.24 4.59 -11.66
CA HIS A 386 -1.44 3.87 -10.67
C HIS A 386 -2.25 2.99 -9.70
N ASP A 387 -3.57 2.77 -9.96
CA ASP A 387 -4.40 1.78 -9.25
C ASP A 387 -4.32 0.39 -9.86
#